data_1467100d168b21f260c1380cd480f50c
#
_entry.id   1467100d168b21f260c1380cd480f50c
#
_cell.length_a   1.000
_cell.length_b   1.000
_cell.length_c   1.000
_cell.angle_alpha   90.00
_cell.angle_beta   90.00
_cell.angle_gamma   90.00
#
_symmetry.space_group_name_H-M   'P 1'
#
loop_
_entity.id
_entity.type
_entity.pdbx_description
1 polymer ?
#
loop_
_entity_poly.entity_id
_entity_poly.type
_entity_poly.pdbx_seq_one_letter_code
_entity_poly.pdbx_strand_id
1 'polypeptide(L)'
;MATLQSGDMFPVQTVQDIFSKVKGHSTLAKLTTQEPIPFTGTETFVFNLEGNAEIVGEGNPSSAGNATMKPKVIKPVLITYQARVSEEFVHCSEEKQLSYLKSFIDGLAKKVAQAIDIASFHVLEPKSMTDASFKSTNSFDGLITGNVVTFEADKIDENIDAAVATITANDCEVNGIALSPAAGAALGKIKVNGVVQYPEYRFGQNPDSFYGMKSDVNKTLTTVASTAKKDHVIVGDFENAVKWGYAENIPLEIIEYGDPDGAGRDLKRYREVCLRTEVYAGWGILDEQAFARVEA
;
A
#
# COMPACT_ATOMS: atom_id res chain seq x y z
N MET A 1 -17.35 26.52 32.73
CA MET A 1 -17.42 25.44 31.73
C MET A 1 -16.00 25.32 31.18
N ALA A 2 -15.35 24.21 31.44
CA ALA A 2 -14.02 23.95 30.86
C ALA A 2 -14.23 23.67 29.36
N THR A 3 -13.64 24.49 28.53
CA THR A 3 -13.58 24.26 27.08
C THR A 3 -12.64 23.08 26.87
N LEU A 4 -13.17 21.93 26.44
CA LEU A 4 -12.36 20.80 26.00
C LEU A 4 -11.47 21.26 24.84
N GLN A 5 -10.17 21.29 25.05
CA GLN A 5 -9.21 21.58 23.98
C GLN A 5 -9.10 20.32 23.10
N SER A 6 -8.86 20.51 21.82
CA SER A 6 -8.78 19.41 20.83
C SER A 6 -7.79 18.30 21.21
N GLY A 7 -6.76 18.60 22.02
CA GLY A 7 -5.81 17.64 22.55
C GLY A 7 -6.36 16.71 23.64
N ASP A 8 -7.46 17.09 24.32
CA ASP A 8 -8.08 16.26 25.37
C ASP A 8 -9.07 15.24 24.82
N MET A 9 -9.59 15.46 23.61
CA MET A 9 -10.57 14.56 22.97
C MET A 9 -9.93 13.35 22.26
N PHE A 10 -8.63 13.42 21.96
CA PHE A 10 -7.96 12.37 21.22
C PHE A 10 -6.64 11.98 21.90
N PRO A 11 -6.65 11.04 22.85
CA PRO A 11 -5.43 10.54 23.45
C PRO A 11 -4.52 9.90 22.39
N VAL A 12 -3.21 10.01 22.59
CA VAL A 12 -2.16 9.45 21.69
C VAL A 12 -2.40 7.97 21.34
N GLN A 13 -3.02 7.20 22.24
CA GLN A 13 -3.43 5.81 22.00
C GLN A 13 -4.43 5.66 20.85
N THR A 14 -5.34 6.63 20.68
CA THR A 14 -6.33 6.60 19.58
C THR A 14 -5.68 6.74 18.21
N VAL A 15 -4.59 7.50 18.13
CA VAL A 15 -3.80 7.67 16.90
C VAL A 15 -3.01 6.40 16.57
N GLN A 16 -2.42 5.75 17.58
CA GLN A 16 -1.72 4.47 17.40
C GLN A 16 -2.68 3.36 16.95
N ASP A 17 -3.95 3.38 17.40
CA ASP A 17 -4.98 2.45 16.95
C ASP A 17 -5.29 2.59 15.47
N ILE A 18 -5.24 3.81 14.89
CA ILE A 18 -5.44 4.02 13.45
C ILE A 18 -4.36 3.28 12.65
N PHE A 19 -3.09 3.43 13.02
CA PHE A 19 -1.99 2.76 12.32
C PHE A 19 -2.06 1.24 12.38
N SER A 20 -2.43 0.69 13.54
CA SER A 20 -2.60 -0.76 13.66
C SER A 20 -3.75 -1.30 12.79
N LYS A 21 -4.82 -0.52 12.65
CA LYS A 21 -5.99 -0.88 11.82
C LYS A 21 -5.71 -0.71 10.33
N VAL A 22 -4.92 0.29 9.91
CA VAL A 22 -4.48 0.43 8.52
C VAL A 22 -3.74 -0.82 8.07
N LYS A 23 -2.86 -1.38 8.90
CA LYS A 23 -2.13 -2.62 8.60
C LYS A 23 -3.03 -3.81 8.30
N GLY A 24 -4.23 -3.87 8.89
CA GLY A 24 -5.22 -4.92 8.64
C GLY A 24 -6.05 -4.74 7.35
N HIS A 25 -5.89 -3.59 6.63
CA HIS A 25 -6.68 -3.26 5.45
C HIS A 25 -5.87 -2.90 4.21
N SER A 26 -4.57 -2.72 4.35
CA SER A 26 -3.64 -2.41 3.26
C SER A 26 -2.80 -3.63 2.94
N THR A 27 -2.75 -4.01 1.67
CA THR A 27 -1.89 -5.09 1.16
C THR A 27 -0.43 -4.74 1.33
N LEU A 28 -0.03 -3.51 0.97
CA LEU A 28 1.35 -3.06 1.16
C LEU A 28 1.77 -3.14 2.62
N ALA A 29 0.93 -2.67 3.54
CA ALA A 29 1.20 -2.70 4.97
C ALA A 29 1.23 -4.11 5.57
N LYS A 30 0.51 -5.08 4.98
CA LYS A 30 0.50 -6.48 5.40
C LYS A 30 1.76 -7.22 4.94
N LEU A 31 2.20 -6.98 3.71
CA LEU A 31 3.34 -7.67 3.11
C LEU A 31 4.68 -7.08 3.52
N THR A 32 4.74 -5.77 3.80
CA THR A 32 5.98 -5.03 4.07
C THR A 32 6.03 -4.54 5.51
N THR A 33 7.21 -4.47 6.10
CA THR A 33 7.41 -3.89 7.43
C THR A 33 7.42 -2.35 7.34
N GLN A 34 6.68 -1.71 8.25
CA GLN A 34 6.63 -0.25 8.36
C GLN A 34 7.96 0.30 8.91
N GLU A 35 8.51 1.31 8.25
CA GLU A 35 9.65 2.09 8.73
C GLU A 35 9.27 3.57 8.87
N PRO A 36 9.71 4.29 9.92
CA PRO A 36 9.44 5.72 10.04
C PRO A 36 10.15 6.50 8.92
N ILE A 37 9.43 7.38 8.25
CA ILE A 37 9.97 8.21 7.18
C ILE A 37 9.97 9.66 7.66
N PRO A 38 11.13 10.36 7.69
CA PRO A 38 11.16 11.78 8.05
C PRO A 38 10.38 12.62 7.04
N PHE A 39 9.81 13.74 7.49
CA PHE A 39 9.03 14.65 6.63
C PHE A 39 9.84 15.19 5.43
N THR A 40 11.15 15.34 5.60
CA THR A 40 12.08 15.74 4.53
C THR A 40 12.30 14.67 3.48
N GLY A 41 11.79 13.45 3.71
CA GLY A 41 12.06 12.26 2.91
C GLY A 41 13.30 11.50 3.38
N THR A 42 13.41 10.27 2.90
CA THR A 42 14.57 9.41 3.14
C THR A 42 15.26 9.14 1.82
N GLU A 43 16.56 9.31 1.78
CA GLU A 43 17.40 8.89 0.66
C GLU A 43 18.00 7.52 0.99
N THR A 44 17.69 6.54 0.14
CA THR A 44 18.23 5.18 0.24
C THR A 44 19.10 4.92 -0.97
N PHE A 45 20.30 4.42 -0.73
CA PHE A 45 21.23 4.08 -1.81
C PHE A 45 21.10 2.60 -2.14
N VAL A 46 20.82 2.31 -3.40
CA VAL A 46 20.82 0.94 -3.93
C VAL A 46 22.16 0.72 -4.64
N PHE A 47 22.93 -0.24 -4.13
CA PHE A 47 24.18 -0.67 -4.74
C PHE A 47 23.89 -1.83 -5.67
N ASN A 48 24.30 -1.70 -6.93
CA ASN A 48 24.32 -2.80 -7.87
C ASN A 48 25.79 -3.12 -8.22
N LEU A 49 26.19 -4.36 -7.95
CA LEU A 49 27.50 -4.90 -8.29
C LEU A 49 27.38 -5.68 -9.60
N GLU A 50 28.08 -5.24 -10.63
CA GLU A 50 28.08 -5.90 -11.92
C GLU A 50 29.26 -6.87 -12.02
N GLY A 51 29.00 -8.08 -12.55
CA GLY A 51 30.00 -9.12 -12.75
C GLY A 51 30.08 -10.10 -11.57
N ASN A 52 30.84 -11.15 -11.77
CA ASN A 52 31.04 -12.21 -10.78
C ASN A 52 32.33 -12.00 -10.01
N ALA A 53 32.41 -12.52 -8.78
CA ALA A 53 33.66 -12.59 -8.03
C ALA A 53 34.66 -13.51 -8.74
N GLU A 54 35.91 -13.12 -8.75
CA GLU A 54 36.99 -13.82 -9.39
C GLU A 54 37.83 -14.63 -8.39
N ILE A 55 38.22 -15.83 -8.76
CA ILE A 55 39.20 -16.61 -7.99
C ILE A 55 40.58 -16.30 -8.55
N VAL A 56 41.37 -15.54 -7.77
CA VAL A 56 42.71 -15.12 -8.21
C VAL A 56 43.76 -16.09 -7.68
N GLY A 57 44.61 -16.60 -8.55
CA GLY A 57 45.77 -17.39 -8.17
C GLY A 57 46.87 -16.55 -7.53
N GLU A 58 47.75 -17.19 -6.75
CA GLU A 58 48.87 -16.51 -6.09
C GLU A 58 49.78 -15.78 -7.11
N GLY A 59 49.98 -14.47 -6.85
CA GLY A 59 50.82 -13.64 -7.71
C GLY A 59 50.12 -13.00 -8.93
N ASN A 60 48.85 -13.26 -9.15
CA ASN A 60 48.11 -12.65 -10.26
C ASN A 60 47.33 -11.40 -9.79
N PRO A 61 47.19 -10.36 -10.64
CA PRO A 61 46.34 -9.21 -10.31
C PRO A 61 44.88 -9.59 -10.40
N SER A 62 44.03 -9.02 -9.49
CA SER A 62 42.57 -9.13 -9.57
C SER A 62 42.02 -8.20 -10.64
N SER A 63 40.95 -8.63 -11.31
CA SER A 63 40.18 -7.77 -12.24
C SER A 63 39.34 -6.74 -11.48
N ALA A 64 39.10 -5.60 -12.10
CA ALA A 64 38.22 -4.58 -11.50
C ALA A 64 36.75 -4.96 -11.71
N GLY A 65 35.99 -5.04 -10.62
CA GLY A 65 34.53 -5.05 -10.67
C GLY A 65 33.94 -3.66 -10.92
N ASN A 66 32.75 -3.60 -11.43
CA ASN A 66 32.01 -2.35 -11.59
C ASN A 66 30.87 -2.28 -10.54
N ALA A 67 30.74 -1.13 -9.88
CA ALA A 67 29.69 -0.89 -8.91
C ALA A 67 28.94 0.38 -9.30
N THR A 68 27.65 0.28 -9.45
CA THR A 68 26.76 1.44 -9.65
C THR A 68 25.95 1.71 -8.40
N MET A 69 25.85 2.97 -8.03
CA MET A 69 25.04 3.43 -6.90
C MET A 69 23.94 4.35 -7.42
N LYS A 70 22.69 3.97 -7.18
CA LYS A 70 21.53 4.79 -7.55
C LYS A 70 20.83 5.28 -6.28
N PRO A 71 20.74 6.60 -6.04
CA PRO A 71 19.94 7.12 -4.94
C PRO A 71 18.46 6.98 -5.28
N LYS A 72 17.69 6.42 -4.38
CA LYS A 72 16.21 6.40 -4.41
C LYS A 72 15.70 7.29 -3.30
N VAL A 73 14.94 8.32 -3.65
CA VAL A 73 14.38 9.27 -2.66
C VAL A 73 12.92 8.93 -2.43
N ILE A 74 12.58 8.64 -1.17
CA ILE A 74 11.21 8.40 -0.72
C ILE A 74 10.72 9.69 -0.07
N LYS A 75 9.75 10.37 -0.70
CA LYS A 75 9.14 11.58 -0.16
C LYS A 75 7.74 11.27 0.36
N PRO A 76 7.36 11.76 1.55
CA PRO A 76 6.00 11.63 2.04
C PRO A 76 5.01 12.37 1.14
N VAL A 77 3.86 11.77 0.94
CA VAL A 77 2.70 12.34 0.23
C VAL A 77 1.61 12.58 1.25
N LEU A 78 0.97 13.76 1.18
CA LEU A 78 -0.16 14.08 2.03
C LEU A 78 -1.42 13.35 1.56
N ILE A 79 -1.99 12.53 2.43
CA ILE A 79 -3.29 11.89 2.25
C ILE A 79 -4.26 12.56 3.20
N THR A 80 -5.26 13.28 2.68
CA THR A 80 -6.30 13.93 3.46
C THR A 80 -7.64 13.20 3.31
N TYR A 81 -8.35 13.10 4.42
CA TYR A 81 -9.75 12.67 4.42
C TYR A 81 -10.54 13.61 5.32
N GLN A 82 -11.68 14.07 4.83
CA GLN A 82 -12.57 14.93 5.59
C GLN A 82 -14.02 14.52 5.40
N ALA A 83 -14.82 14.64 6.47
CA ALA A 83 -16.23 14.32 6.46
C ALA A 83 -17.03 15.30 7.33
N ARG A 84 -18.18 15.73 6.83
CA ARG A 84 -19.12 16.54 7.60
C ARG A 84 -19.98 15.66 8.49
N VAL A 85 -20.17 16.08 9.71
CA VAL A 85 -21.08 15.48 10.68
C VAL A 85 -21.97 16.56 11.29
N SER A 86 -23.16 16.17 11.78
CA SER A 86 -24.08 17.10 12.44
C SER A 86 -23.46 17.67 13.74
N GLU A 87 -23.72 18.94 14.03
CA GLU A 87 -23.32 19.60 15.29
C GLU A 87 -23.92 18.88 16.52
N GLU A 88 -25.02 18.16 16.36
CA GLU A 88 -25.62 17.32 17.42
C GLU A 88 -24.63 16.27 17.97
N PHE A 89 -23.65 15.85 17.14
CA PHE A 89 -22.56 15.00 17.56
C PHE A 89 -21.72 15.63 18.68
N VAL A 90 -21.44 16.92 18.60
CA VAL A 90 -20.66 17.65 19.63
C VAL A 90 -21.44 17.79 20.94
N HIS A 91 -22.78 17.74 20.88
CA HIS A 91 -23.67 17.87 22.02
C HIS A 91 -24.16 16.54 22.61
N CYS A 92 -23.74 15.40 22.03
CA CYS A 92 -24.02 14.07 22.59
C CYS A 92 -23.29 13.85 23.92
N SER A 93 -23.75 12.83 24.69
CA SER A 93 -22.99 12.36 25.85
C SER A 93 -21.60 11.84 25.46
N GLU A 94 -20.62 12.00 26.34
CA GLU A 94 -19.21 11.56 26.08
C GLU A 94 -19.12 10.10 25.62
N GLU A 95 -19.95 9.21 26.17
CA GLU A 95 -19.98 7.80 25.81
C GLU A 95 -20.42 7.57 24.35
N LYS A 96 -21.42 8.32 23.86
CA LYS A 96 -21.85 8.29 22.47
C LYS A 96 -20.83 8.92 21.51
N GLN A 97 -20.19 10.01 21.93
CA GLN A 97 -19.11 10.64 21.18
C GLN A 97 -17.95 9.66 20.98
N LEU A 98 -17.51 8.96 22.03
CA LEU A 98 -16.45 7.95 21.97
C LEU A 98 -16.80 6.80 21.02
N SER A 99 -18.02 6.30 21.05
CA SER A 99 -18.47 5.22 20.16
C SER A 99 -18.47 5.66 18.70
N TYR A 100 -18.95 6.88 18.43
CA TYR A 100 -18.98 7.44 17.08
C TYR A 100 -17.56 7.68 16.54
N LEU A 101 -16.68 8.24 17.36
CA LEU A 101 -15.27 8.49 17.01
C LEU A 101 -14.54 7.20 16.70
N LYS A 102 -14.76 6.13 17.47
CA LYS A 102 -14.19 4.81 17.14
C LYS A 102 -14.64 4.32 15.77
N SER A 103 -15.94 4.42 15.49
CA SER A 103 -16.48 4.01 14.18
C SER A 103 -15.95 4.86 13.03
N PHE A 104 -15.79 6.17 13.27
CA PHE A 104 -15.17 7.09 12.29
C PHE A 104 -13.72 6.72 12.04
N ILE A 105 -12.94 6.46 13.09
CA ILE A 105 -11.53 6.06 13.00
C ILE A 105 -11.38 4.74 12.25
N ASP A 106 -12.26 3.76 12.48
CA ASP A 106 -12.26 2.49 11.75
C ASP A 106 -12.54 2.69 10.25
N GLY A 107 -13.51 3.54 9.94
CA GLY A 107 -13.82 3.93 8.56
C GLY A 107 -12.67 4.67 7.88
N LEU A 108 -12.05 5.60 8.61
CA LEU A 108 -10.90 6.37 8.18
C LEU A 108 -9.69 5.47 7.88
N ALA A 109 -9.35 4.56 8.79
CA ALA A 109 -8.24 3.63 8.62
C ALA A 109 -8.36 2.82 7.33
N LYS A 110 -9.58 2.35 7.00
CA LYS A 110 -9.86 1.68 5.73
C LYS A 110 -9.63 2.58 4.52
N LYS A 111 -10.03 3.85 4.59
CA LYS A 111 -9.86 4.81 3.48
C LYS A 111 -8.40 5.19 3.27
N VAL A 112 -7.65 5.39 4.35
CA VAL A 112 -6.21 5.65 4.29
C VAL A 112 -5.47 4.43 3.74
N ALA A 113 -5.80 3.22 4.21
CA ALA A 113 -5.23 1.98 3.69
C ALA A 113 -5.46 1.81 2.19
N GLN A 114 -6.71 2.01 1.73
CA GLN A 114 -7.04 1.97 0.31
C GLN A 114 -6.28 3.04 -0.49
N ALA A 115 -6.12 4.24 0.07
CA ALA A 115 -5.39 5.32 -0.60
C ALA A 115 -3.90 5.00 -0.76
N ILE A 116 -3.26 4.43 0.27
CA ILE A 116 -1.86 4.00 0.22
C ILE A 116 -1.70 2.90 -0.83
N ASP A 117 -2.55 1.87 -0.83
CA ASP A 117 -2.47 0.78 -1.79
C ASP A 117 -2.65 1.27 -3.24
N ILE A 118 -3.71 2.05 -3.51
CA ILE A 118 -3.97 2.59 -4.85
C ILE A 118 -2.81 3.46 -5.33
N ALA A 119 -2.26 4.29 -4.44
CA ALA A 119 -1.18 5.18 -4.79
C ALA A 119 0.16 4.45 -4.97
N SER A 120 0.40 3.35 -4.24
CA SER A 120 1.61 2.54 -4.37
C SER A 120 1.57 1.58 -5.53
N PHE A 121 0.44 0.90 -5.77
CA PHE A 121 0.32 -0.05 -6.87
C PHE A 121 0.12 0.63 -8.22
N HIS A 122 -0.71 1.68 -8.26
CA HIS A 122 -1.11 2.32 -9.51
C HIS A 122 -0.67 3.78 -9.60
N VAL A 123 -0.53 4.29 -10.82
CA VAL A 123 -0.28 5.72 -11.09
C VAL A 123 -1.60 6.48 -11.01
N LEU A 124 -2.37 6.30 -9.93
CA LEU A 124 -3.70 6.88 -9.79
C LEU A 124 -3.84 7.74 -8.54
N GLU A 125 -4.59 8.81 -8.67
CA GLU A 125 -5.04 9.60 -7.54
C GLU A 125 -6.22 8.88 -6.85
N PRO A 126 -6.13 8.55 -5.53
CA PRO A 126 -7.09 7.65 -4.88
C PRO A 126 -8.54 8.15 -4.87
N LYS A 127 -8.78 9.46 -4.86
CA LYS A 127 -10.13 10.04 -4.80
C LYS A 127 -10.81 10.08 -6.16
N SER A 128 -10.10 10.56 -7.19
CA SER A 128 -10.64 10.78 -8.53
C SER A 128 -10.45 9.59 -9.46
N MET A 129 -9.57 8.66 -9.13
CA MET A 129 -9.14 7.54 -9.98
C MET A 129 -8.61 8.02 -11.35
N THR A 130 -8.06 9.23 -11.38
CA THR A 130 -7.42 9.79 -12.57
C THR A 130 -5.92 9.61 -12.49
N ASP A 131 -5.25 9.68 -13.64
CA ASP A 131 -3.80 9.61 -13.71
C ASP A 131 -3.14 10.68 -12.84
N ALA A 132 -2.16 10.26 -12.07
CA ALA A 132 -1.41 11.13 -11.17
C ALA A 132 0.08 11.04 -11.50
N SER A 133 0.52 11.82 -12.47
CA SER A 133 1.88 11.83 -13.01
C SER A 133 2.99 12.02 -11.95
N PHE A 134 2.71 12.69 -10.84
CA PHE A 134 3.67 12.86 -9.74
C PHE A 134 3.93 11.57 -8.95
N LYS A 135 3.10 10.54 -9.12
CA LYS A 135 3.25 9.21 -8.49
C LYS A 135 3.91 8.20 -9.41
N SER A 136 4.11 8.51 -10.69
CA SER A 136 4.64 7.58 -11.70
C SER A 136 6.03 7.02 -11.37
N THR A 137 6.80 7.74 -10.58
CA THR A 137 8.15 7.31 -10.18
C THR A 137 8.17 6.37 -8.97
N ASN A 138 7.05 6.21 -8.25
CA ASN A 138 6.98 5.44 -6.99
C ASN A 138 5.81 4.46 -6.96
N SER A 139 5.33 3.98 -8.11
CA SER A 139 4.27 2.97 -8.18
C SER A 139 4.76 1.70 -8.86
N PHE A 140 4.15 0.57 -8.51
CA PHE A 140 4.46 -0.71 -9.15
C PHE A 140 4.18 -0.66 -10.66
N ASP A 141 3.05 -0.08 -11.10
CA ASP A 141 2.73 0.10 -12.51
C ASP A 141 3.73 0.98 -13.26
N GLY A 142 4.26 2.01 -12.59
CA GLY A 142 5.19 2.96 -13.20
C GLY A 142 6.60 2.43 -13.33
N LEU A 143 7.06 1.64 -12.36
CA LEU A 143 8.43 1.16 -12.27
C LEU A 143 8.62 -0.23 -12.87
N ILE A 144 7.70 -1.17 -12.59
CA ILE A 144 7.84 -2.56 -13.05
C ILE A 144 7.19 -2.71 -14.42
N THR A 145 7.94 -2.40 -15.47
CA THR A 145 7.46 -2.45 -16.86
C THR A 145 8.08 -3.60 -17.65
N GLY A 146 9.20 -4.16 -17.21
CA GLY A 146 9.92 -5.24 -17.88
C GLY A 146 9.45 -6.64 -17.45
N ASN A 147 9.12 -6.82 -16.19
CA ASN A 147 8.75 -8.11 -15.60
C ASN A 147 7.22 -8.25 -15.54
N VAL A 148 6.59 -8.36 -16.72
CA VAL A 148 5.12 -8.42 -16.83
C VAL A 148 4.73 -9.70 -17.55
N VAL A 149 3.83 -10.47 -16.92
CA VAL A 149 3.23 -11.71 -17.46
C VAL A 149 1.78 -11.44 -17.78
N THR A 150 1.27 -11.98 -18.88
CA THR A 150 -0.14 -11.83 -19.25
C THR A 150 -1.02 -12.71 -18.35
N PHE A 151 -2.10 -12.14 -17.84
CA PHE A 151 -3.05 -12.87 -16.98
C PHE A 151 -3.94 -13.80 -17.79
N GLU A 152 -3.92 -15.08 -17.43
CA GLU A 152 -4.85 -16.10 -17.92
C GLU A 152 -5.51 -16.78 -16.72
N ALA A 153 -6.82 -16.56 -16.54
CA ALA A 153 -7.54 -17.05 -15.36
C ALA A 153 -7.52 -18.58 -15.20
N ASP A 154 -7.47 -19.31 -16.32
CA ASP A 154 -7.45 -20.78 -16.34
C ASP A 154 -6.05 -21.36 -16.06
N LYS A 155 -5.00 -20.51 -16.11
CA LYS A 155 -3.59 -20.87 -15.93
C LYS A 155 -2.89 -19.96 -14.92
N ILE A 156 -3.60 -19.53 -13.90
CA ILE A 156 -3.07 -18.56 -12.94
C ILE A 156 -1.86 -19.09 -12.18
N ASP A 157 -1.78 -20.38 -11.89
CA ASP A 157 -0.62 -21.03 -11.30
C ASP A 157 0.61 -20.98 -12.22
N GLU A 158 0.45 -21.30 -13.51
CA GLU A 158 1.53 -21.17 -14.52
C GLU A 158 1.99 -19.70 -14.64
N ASN A 159 1.05 -18.73 -14.56
CA ASN A 159 1.39 -17.32 -14.62
C ASN A 159 2.19 -16.86 -13.39
N ILE A 160 1.86 -17.37 -12.19
CA ILE A 160 2.62 -17.09 -10.97
C ILE A 160 4.02 -17.73 -11.07
N ASP A 161 4.10 -18.97 -11.53
CA ASP A 161 5.39 -19.64 -11.73
C ASP A 161 6.28 -18.89 -12.73
N ALA A 162 5.73 -18.41 -13.84
CA ALA A 162 6.46 -17.60 -14.80
C ALA A 162 6.94 -16.28 -14.21
N ALA A 163 6.12 -15.61 -13.40
CA ALA A 163 6.50 -14.39 -12.69
C ALA A 163 7.62 -14.64 -11.68
N VAL A 164 7.54 -15.70 -10.89
CA VAL A 164 8.60 -16.11 -9.95
C VAL A 164 9.89 -16.48 -10.68
N ALA A 165 9.79 -17.19 -11.82
CA ALA A 165 10.97 -17.55 -12.64
C ALA A 165 11.69 -16.30 -13.17
N THR A 166 10.97 -15.24 -13.53
CA THR A 166 11.55 -13.97 -13.98
C THR A 166 12.35 -13.30 -12.85
N ILE A 167 11.84 -13.32 -11.61
CA ILE A 167 12.51 -12.73 -10.44
C ILE A 167 13.76 -13.53 -10.07
N THR A 168 13.64 -14.86 -10.02
CA THR A 168 14.78 -15.74 -9.71
C THR A 168 15.88 -15.71 -10.77
N ALA A 169 15.54 -15.44 -12.03
CA ALA A 169 16.54 -15.22 -13.09
C ALA A 169 17.36 -13.94 -12.86
N ASN A 170 16.88 -13.00 -12.07
CA ASN A 170 17.59 -11.78 -11.66
C ASN A 170 18.32 -11.95 -10.31
N ASP A 171 18.48 -13.18 -9.80
CA ASP A 171 19.07 -13.48 -8.49
C ASP A 171 18.35 -12.81 -7.29
N CYS A 172 17.05 -12.53 -7.43
CA CYS A 172 16.22 -11.94 -6.38
C CYS A 172 15.38 -13.00 -5.69
N GLU A 173 15.09 -12.76 -4.40
CA GLU A 173 14.23 -13.63 -3.59
C GLU A 173 12.76 -13.23 -3.71
N VAL A 174 11.86 -14.19 -3.41
CA VAL A 174 10.42 -13.98 -3.39
C VAL A 174 9.89 -14.34 -2.01
N ASN A 175 9.33 -13.37 -1.29
CA ASN A 175 8.80 -13.56 0.07
C ASN A 175 7.34 -13.13 0.22
N GLY A 176 6.76 -12.48 -0.80
CA GLY A 176 5.39 -12.01 -0.74
C GLY A 176 4.66 -12.06 -2.07
N ILE A 177 3.34 -12.21 -1.98
CA ILE A 177 2.42 -12.23 -3.11
C ILE A 177 1.16 -11.43 -2.78
N ALA A 178 0.83 -10.47 -3.63
CA ALA A 178 -0.42 -9.73 -3.61
C ALA A 178 -1.33 -10.25 -4.73
N LEU A 179 -2.57 -10.58 -4.40
CA LEU A 179 -3.54 -11.16 -5.32
C LEU A 179 -4.78 -10.28 -5.43
N SER A 180 -5.33 -10.17 -6.62
CA SER A 180 -6.67 -9.64 -6.80
C SER A 180 -7.73 -10.68 -6.39
N PRO A 181 -8.96 -10.27 -6.06
CA PRO A 181 -10.05 -11.21 -5.82
C PRO A 181 -10.33 -12.14 -7.01
N ALA A 182 -10.07 -11.70 -8.22
CA ALA A 182 -10.22 -12.51 -9.43
C ALA A 182 -9.15 -13.60 -9.50
N ALA A 183 -7.89 -13.26 -9.21
CA ALA A 183 -6.78 -14.20 -9.16
C ALA A 183 -6.97 -15.23 -8.03
N GLY A 184 -7.34 -14.78 -6.81
CA GLY A 184 -7.66 -15.69 -5.71
C GLY A 184 -8.81 -16.66 -6.03
N ALA A 185 -9.89 -16.16 -6.67
CA ALA A 185 -10.99 -16.99 -7.11
C ALA A 185 -10.58 -17.98 -8.22
N ALA A 186 -9.66 -17.61 -9.10
CA ALA A 186 -9.12 -18.48 -10.14
C ALA A 186 -8.29 -19.61 -9.52
N LEU A 187 -7.37 -19.30 -8.59
CA LEU A 187 -6.61 -20.31 -7.83
C LEU A 187 -7.53 -21.34 -7.15
N GLY A 188 -8.57 -20.87 -6.45
CA GLY A 188 -9.52 -21.73 -5.77
C GLY A 188 -10.37 -22.63 -6.70
N LYS A 189 -10.35 -22.41 -8.03
CA LYS A 189 -11.04 -23.24 -9.01
C LYS A 189 -10.16 -24.33 -9.62
N ILE A 190 -8.86 -24.23 -9.54
CA ILE A 190 -7.92 -25.18 -10.15
C ILE A 190 -8.12 -26.56 -9.55
N LYS A 191 -8.31 -27.55 -10.43
CA LYS A 191 -8.49 -28.94 -10.05
C LYS A 191 -7.56 -29.83 -10.86
N VAL A 192 -6.85 -30.71 -10.19
CA VAL A 192 -6.08 -31.78 -10.80
C VAL A 192 -6.72 -33.13 -10.39
N ASN A 193 -7.09 -33.92 -11.39
CA ASN A 193 -7.80 -35.19 -11.17
C ASN A 193 -9.08 -35.07 -10.30
N GLY A 194 -9.80 -33.95 -10.42
CA GLY A 194 -11.02 -33.67 -9.66
C GLY A 194 -10.79 -33.10 -8.25
N VAL A 195 -9.56 -33.05 -7.77
CA VAL A 195 -9.18 -32.48 -6.46
C VAL A 195 -8.78 -31.04 -6.60
N VAL A 196 -9.35 -30.18 -5.75
CA VAL A 196 -8.98 -28.75 -5.70
C VAL A 196 -7.57 -28.63 -5.15
N GLN A 197 -6.70 -27.89 -5.85
CA GLN A 197 -5.29 -27.73 -5.47
C GLN A 197 -5.10 -26.66 -4.38
N TYR A 198 -5.88 -25.59 -4.44
CA TYR A 198 -5.76 -24.42 -3.53
C TYR A 198 -7.10 -24.18 -2.81
N PRO A 199 -7.51 -25.07 -1.89
CA PRO A 199 -8.81 -24.96 -1.22
C PRO A 199 -8.90 -23.74 -0.31
N GLU A 200 -7.78 -23.20 0.17
CA GLU A 200 -7.68 -22.03 1.03
C GLU A 200 -8.10 -20.72 0.37
N TYR A 201 -8.09 -20.67 -0.98
CA TYR A 201 -8.56 -19.49 -1.75
C TYR A 201 -10.03 -19.62 -2.19
N ARG A 202 -10.72 -20.67 -1.80
CA ARG A 202 -12.13 -20.85 -2.18
C ARG A 202 -13.04 -19.93 -1.39
N PHE A 203 -14.16 -19.57 -2.03
CA PHE A 203 -15.23 -18.79 -1.41
C PHE A 203 -14.79 -17.42 -0.87
N GLY A 204 -13.79 -16.79 -1.49
CA GLY A 204 -13.32 -15.45 -1.11
C GLY A 204 -12.50 -15.43 0.17
N GLN A 205 -11.91 -16.55 0.56
CA GLN A 205 -10.97 -16.57 1.68
C GLN A 205 -9.68 -15.83 1.33
N ASN A 206 -9.05 -15.27 2.35
CA ASN A 206 -7.78 -14.54 2.24
C ASN A 206 -6.76 -15.19 3.19
N PRO A 207 -6.02 -16.21 2.73
CA PRO A 207 -4.99 -16.86 3.55
C PRO A 207 -3.80 -15.94 3.77
N ASP A 208 -3.15 -16.03 4.92
CA ASP A 208 -1.99 -15.21 5.27
C ASP A 208 -0.70 -15.68 4.60
N SER A 209 -0.67 -16.89 4.05
CA SER A 209 0.50 -17.42 3.37
C SER A 209 0.14 -18.29 2.17
N PHE A 210 1.00 -18.24 1.15
CA PHE A 210 0.95 -19.07 -0.05
C PHE A 210 2.33 -19.69 -0.27
N TYR A 211 2.45 -21.00 -0.05
CA TYR A 211 3.72 -21.74 -0.16
C TYR A 211 4.92 -21.10 0.57
N GLY A 212 4.68 -20.54 1.75
CA GLY A 212 5.72 -19.88 2.55
C GLY A 212 5.89 -18.38 2.28
N MET A 213 5.36 -17.85 1.19
CA MET A 213 5.27 -16.42 0.93
C MET A 213 4.13 -15.79 1.72
N LYS A 214 4.30 -14.58 2.23
CA LYS A 214 3.19 -13.79 2.78
C LYS A 214 2.18 -13.50 1.67
N SER A 215 0.90 -13.68 1.96
CA SER A 215 -0.17 -13.54 0.97
C SER A 215 -1.23 -12.54 1.42
N ASP A 216 -1.75 -11.76 0.47
CA ASP A 216 -2.92 -10.94 0.67
C ASP A 216 -3.78 -10.86 -0.58
N VAL A 217 -5.11 -11.02 -0.39
CA VAL A 217 -6.10 -10.88 -1.46
C VAL A 217 -6.86 -9.58 -1.27
N ASN A 218 -6.62 -8.60 -2.14
CA ASN A 218 -7.21 -7.27 -2.00
C ASN A 218 -7.74 -6.74 -3.34
N LYS A 219 -8.85 -6.02 -3.23
CA LYS A 219 -9.50 -5.36 -4.36
C LYS A 219 -8.67 -4.21 -4.94
N THR A 220 -7.79 -3.61 -4.15
CA THR A 220 -6.99 -2.45 -4.57
C THR A 220 -6.04 -2.74 -5.73
N LEU A 221 -5.65 -4.02 -5.92
CA LEU A 221 -4.81 -4.43 -7.05
C LEU A 221 -5.49 -4.28 -8.41
N THR A 222 -6.81 -4.43 -8.49
CA THR A 222 -7.59 -4.32 -9.74
C THR A 222 -8.49 -3.09 -9.76
N THR A 223 -8.07 -2.02 -9.13
CA THR A 223 -8.86 -0.78 -9.11
C THR A 223 -8.99 -0.21 -10.52
N VAL A 224 -10.23 -0.09 -10.97
CA VAL A 224 -10.56 0.21 -12.35
C VAL A 224 -10.71 1.70 -12.56
N ALA A 225 -9.66 2.39 -12.97
CA ALA A 225 -9.83 3.49 -13.93
C ALA A 225 -9.72 2.88 -15.34
N SER A 226 -10.46 3.41 -16.31
CA SER A 226 -10.51 2.88 -17.68
C SER A 226 -9.15 2.85 -18.40
N THR A 227 -8.16 3.54 -17.87
CA THR A 227 -6.79 3.66 -18.40
C THR A 227 -5.74 2.96 -17.52
N ALA A 228 -6.12 2.44 -16.35
CA ALA A 228 -5.19 1.77 -15.46
C ALA A 228 -4.93 0.34 -15.93
N LYS A 229 -3.69 -0.07 -15.79
CA LYS A 229 -3.28 -1.46 -15.93
C LYS A 229 -4.03 -2.30 -14.89
N LYS A 230 -4.49 -3.48 -15.31
CA LYS A 230 -5.27 -4.38 -14.46
C LYS A 230 -4.35 -5.45 -13.90
N ASP A 231 -3.66 -5.11 -12.82
CA ASP A 231 -2.85 -6.09 -12.11
C ASP A 231 -3.74 -7.10 -11.39
N HIS A 232 -3.45 -8.36 -11.63
CA HIS A 232 -4.09 -9.48 -10.93
C HIS A 232 -3.20 -10.11 -9.89
N VAL A 233 -1.89 -10.09 -10.12
CA VAL A 233 -0.90 -10.58 -9.17
C VAL A 233 0.31 -9.66 -9.18
N ILE A 234 0.87 -9.37 -8.01
CA ILE A 234 2.21 -8.80 -7.85
C ILE A 234 2.97 -9.73 -6.91
N VAL A 235 4.10 -10.23 -7.36
CA VAL A 235 4.96 -11.14 -6.60
C VAL A 235 6.36 -10.57 -6.51
N GLY A 236 7.05 -10.79 -5.39
CA GLY A 236 8.43 -10.32 -5.22
C GLY A 236 8.91 -10.22 -3.79
N ASP A 237 10.00 -9.48 -3.60
CA ASP A 237 10.61 -9.22 -2.30
C ASP A 237 10.01 -7.98 -1.63
N PHE A 238 8.91 -8.18 -0.93
CA PHE A 238 8.24 -7.12 -0.19
C PHE A 238 8.96 -6.75 1.12
N GLU A 239 9.84 -7.58 1.65
CA GLU A 239 10.54 -7.31 2.90
C GLU A 239 11.73 -6.37 2.72
N ASN A 240 12.52 -6.56 1.65
CA ASN A 240 13.78 -5.85 1.47
C ASN A 240 13.72 -4.80 0.35
N ALA A 241 12.95 -5.06 -0.71
CA ALA A 241 12.93 -4.22 -1.90
C ALA A 241 11.84 -3.15 -1.91
N VAL A 242 11.00 -3.06 -0.86
CA VAL A 242 9.99 -2.00 -0.66
C VAL A 242 10.09 -1.44 0.74
N LYS A 243 10.04 -0.11 0.84
CA LYS A 243 9.91 0.61 2.11
C LYS A 243 8.67 1.48 2.08
N TRP A 244 7.96 1.53 3.22
CA TRP A 244 6.84 2.43 3.41
C TRP A 244 6.76 2.87 4.87
N GLY A 245 6.10 3.98 5.12
CA GLY A 245 5.90 4.46 6.47
C GLY A 245 5.19 5.80 6.54
N TYR A 246 5.04 6.28 7.75
CA TYR A 246 4.44 7.57 8.05
C TYR A 246 5.49 8.57 8.48
N ALA A 247 5.35 9.81 8.01
CA ALA A 247 6.29 10.89 8.34
C ALA A 247 5.96 11.56 9.67
N GLU A 248 4.68 11.60 10.07
CA GLU A 248 4.21 12.28 11.27
C GLU A 248 2.96 11.62 11.84
N ASN A 249 2.67 11.93 13.12
CA ASN A 249 1.41 11.56 13.76
C ASN A 249 0.22 12.19 13.02
N ILE A 250 -0.87 11.44 12.97
CA ILE A 250 -2.11 11.86 12.31
C ILE A 250 -2.88 12.80 13.26
N PRO A 251 -2.98 14.11 12.99
CA PRO A 251 -3.89 14.96 13.71
C PRO A 251 -5.33 14.71 13.22
N LEU A 252 -6.27 14.62 14.14
CA LEU A 252 -7.69 14.75 13.83
C LEU A 252 -8.11 16.15 14.22
N GLU A 253 -8.52 16.94 13.24
CA GLU A 253 -8.95 18.32 13.41
C GLU A 253 -10.47 18.40 13.33
N ILE A 254 -11.07 19.14 14.25
CA ILE A 254 -12.51 19.48 14.21
C ILE A 254 -12.62 20.92 13.72
N ILE A 255 -13.21 21.11 12.56
CA ILE A 255 -13.45 22.42 11.96
C ILE A 255 -14.92 22.76 12.13
N GLU A 256 -15.20 23.88 12.79
CA GLU A 256 -16.56 24.29 13.13
C GLU A 256 -17.10 25.39 12.20
N TYR A 257 -16.24 26.04 11.41
CA TYR A 257 -16.58 27.21 10.61
C TYR A 257 -16.06 27.10 9.18
N GLY A 258 -16.73 27.77 8.25
CA GLY A 258 -16.31 27.88 6.86
C GLY A 258 -16.80 26.74 5.98
N ASP A 259 -16.19 26.61 4.80
CA ASP A 259 -16.49 25.57 3.81
C ASP A 259 -15.20 24.79 3.45
N PRO A 260 -14.71 23.93 4.34
CA PRO A 260 -13.40 23.28 4.20
C PRO A 260 -13.31 22.28 3.04
N ASP A 261 -14.45 21.73 2.60
CA ASP A 261 -14.53 20.73 1.53
C ASP A 261 -15.05 21.28 0.19
N GLY A 262 -15.31 22.60 0.14
CA GLY A 262 -15.80 23.25 -1.08
C GLY A 262 -17.21 22.83 -1.51
N ALA A 263 -18.05 22.42 -0.56
CA ALA A 263 -19.41 21.97 -0.84
C ALA A 263 -20.40 23.11 -1.17
N GLY A 264 -19.92 24.38 -1.15
CA GLY A 264 -20.74 25.57 -1.42
C GLY A 264 -21.65 25.96 -0.26
N ARG A 265 -21.40 25.46 0.95
CA ARG A 265 -22.18 25.76 2.14
C ARG A 265 -21.32 25.87 3.39
N ASP A 266 -21.61 26.87 4.20
CA ASP A 266 -20.90 27.13 5.46
C ASP A 266 -21.35 26.16 6.57
N LEU A 267 -20.38 25.59 7.30
CA LEU A 267 -20.63 24.62 8.36
C LEU A 267 -21.57 25.16 9.44
N LYS A 268 -21.32 26.36 9.95
CA LYS A 268 -22.11 26.93 11.04
C LYS A 268 -23.56 27.23 10.65
N ARG A 269 -23.76 27.68 9.40
CA ARG A 269 -25.10 27.95 8.86
C ARG A 269 -25.96 26.69 8.80
N TYR A 270 -25.34 25.53 8.55
CA TYR A 270 -26.05 24.24 8.41
C TYR A 270 -25.95 23.37 9.66
N ARG A 271 -25.38 23.88 10.76
CA ARG A 271 -25.16 23.14 12.02
C ARG A 271 -24.39 21.85 11.79
N GLU A 272 -23.29 21.96 11.08
CA GLU A 272 -22.38 20.88 10.78
C GLU A 272 -20.98 21.20 11.34
N VAL A 273 -20.22 20.16 11.62
CA VAL A 273 -18.79 20.24 11.89
C VAL A 273 -18.05 19.34 10.89
N CYS A 274 -16.84 19.69 10.53
CA CYS A 274 -16.02 18.88 9.64
C CYS A 274 -14.91 18.22 10.44
N LEU A 275 -14.84 16.89 10.36
CA LEU A 275 -13.73 16.10 10.88
C LEU A 275 -12.71 15.93 9.76
N ARG A 276 -11.50 16.45 9.95
CA ARG A 276 -10.39 16.36 8.98
C ARG A 276 -9.24 15.58 9.58
N THR A 277 -8.66 14.70 8.77
CA THR A 277 -7.45 13.98 9.13
C THR A 277 -6.45 14.10 8.00
N GLU A 278 -5.19 14.33 8.35
CA GLU A 278 -4.08 14.46 7.42
C GLU A 278 -3.00 13.43 7.78
N VAL A 279 -2.62 12.61 6.80
CA VAL A 279 -1.61 11.57 6.96
C VAL A 279 -0.50 11.81 5.95
N TYR A 280 0.70 11.96 6.43
CA TYR A 280 1.89 11.99 5.58
C TYR A 280 2.46 10.58 5.48
N ALA A 281 2.15 9.88 4.41
CA ALA A 281 2.65 8.54 4.12
C ALA A 281 3.64 8.58 2.96
N GLY A 282 4.72 7.81 3.07
CA GLY A 282 5.70 7.64 2.01
C GLY A 282 5.91 6.16 1.72
N TRP A 283 6.23 5.85 0.47
CA TRP A 283 6.63 4.52 0.02
C TRP A 283 7.63 4.63 -1.11
N GLY A 284 8.42 3.60 -1.30
CA GLY A 284 9.38 3.53 -2.38
C GLY A 284 9.76 2.09 -2.71
N ILE A 285 9.82 1.80 -3.99
CA ILE A 285 10.33 0.54 -4.52
C ILE A 285 11.82 0.74 -4.76
N LEU A 286 12.66 -0.01 -4.05
CA LEU A 286 14.11 0.12 -4.09
C LEU A 286 14.69 -0.62 -5.29
N ASP A 287 14.21 -1.84 -5.54
CA ASP A 287 14.63 -2.68 -6.65
C ASP A 287 13.44 -3.11 -7.50
N GLU A 288 13.47 -2.72 -8.77
CA GLU A 288 12.43 -3.02 -9.75
C GLU A 288 12.54 -4.47 -10.27
N GLN A 289 13.73 -5.07 -10.22
CA GLN A 289 13.98 -6.43 -10.69
C GLN A 289 13.53 -7.50 -9.70
N ALA A 290 13.35 -7.10 -8.42
CA ALA A 290 12.86 -7.97 -7.37
C ALA A 290 11.33 -8.21 -7.43
N PHE A 291 10.64 -7.65 -8.43
CA PHE A 291 9.20 -7.78 -8.60
C PHE A 291 8.80 -8.19 -10.01
N ALA A 292 7.70 -8.94 -10.09
CA ALA A 292 7.01 -9.23 -11.33
C ALA A 292 5.49 -9.03 -11.16
N ARG A 293 4.83 -8.66 -12.26
CA ARG A 293 3.40 -8.39 -12.31
C ARG A 293 2.71 -9.32 -13.29
N VAL A 294 1.51 -9.75 -12.93
CA VAL A 294 0.60 -10.48 -13.84
C VAL A 294 -0.56 -9.54 -14.17
N GLU A 295 -0.64 -9.10 -15.42
CA GLU A 295 -1.53 -8.03 -15.89
C GLU A 295 -2.46 -8.53 -16.99
N ALA A 296 -3.74 -8.07 -17.02
CA ALA A 296 -4.74 -8.40 -18.05
C ALA A 296 -4.74 -7.41 -19.20
#